data_c67b73a69a5aeaf0cfa67a73bee99749
#
_entry.id   c67b73a69a5aeaf0cfa67a73bee99749
#
_cell.length_a   1.000
_cell.length_b   1.000
_cell.length_c   1.000
_cell.angle_alpha   90.00
_cell.angle_beta   90.00
_cell.angle_gamma   90.00
#
_symmetry.space_group_name_H-M   'P 1'
#
loop_
_entity.id
_entity.type
_entity.pdbx_description
1 polymer ?
#
loop_
_entity_poly.entity_id
_entity_poly.type
_entity_poly.pdbx_seq_one_letter_code
_entity_poly.pdbx_strand_id
1 'polypeptide(L)'
;SSASAHQSEHTLIAAMIPILYPANAAEIIEYGLLGWEMSRYSGLYVALKCVTDNLDHSASVALPDAYRPFERPRGFSMPPEGLGLRQMRSPLAQEDWAINRRLPAAQAFARANGLDRTILESETAVLSIVAAGKTYLDVRQALDDLGIGEGNAPSLGIRLRKLGLIWPIDPEGMAAFAAGSRELLVIEEKRPVIEDQAAVVLLGLSNEQRPVLTGKRDPQGNALLSSVGELSPSSVRRAIYARLTALGLATKAITDRFEYFESAS
;
A
#
# COMPACT_ATOMS: atom_id res chain seq x y z
N SER A 1 12.59 10.20 -15.67
CA SER A 1 11.17 10.46 -15.96
C SER A 1 10.83 10.01 -17.37
N SER A 2 9.68 9.37 -17.59
CA SER A 2 9.27 8.98 -18.92
C SER A 2 8.82 10.22 -19.71
N ALA A 3 9.15 10.27 -21.00
CA ALA A 3 8.74 11.36 -21.91
C ALA A 3 7.20 11.42 -22.10
N SER A 4 6.47 10.38 -21.73
CA SER A 4 5.01 10.32 -21.80
C SER A 4 4.42 9.83 -20.48
N ALA A 5 3.31 10.44 -20.07
CA ALA A 5 2.57 10.01 -18.90
C ALA A 5 1.97 8.63 -19.13
N HIS A 6 2.28 7.68 -18.25
CA HIS A 6 1.71 6.34 -18.28
C HIS A 6 1.53 5.78 -16.87
N GLN A 7 0.70 4.76 -16.78
CA GLN A 7 0.47 3.98 -15.56
C GLN A 7 0.24 2.53 -15.97
N SER A 8 1.21 1.68 -15.64
CA SER A 8 1.23 0.28 -16.09
C SER A 8 0.39 -0.67 -15.24
N GLU A 9 0.05 -0.28 -14.02
CA GLU A 9 -0.64 -1.15 -13.06
C GLU A 9 -1.95 -1.71 -13.61
N HIS A 10 -2.76 -0.88 -14.26
CA HIS A 10 -4.04 -1.34 -14.83
C HIS A 10 -3.87 -2.41 -15.93
N THR A 11 -2.76 -2.36 -16.69
CA THR A 11 -2.43 -3.40 -17.67
C THR A 11 -2.01 -4.70 -16.98
N LEU A 12 -1.21 -4.63 -15.93
CA LEU A 12 -0.79 -5.77 -15.14
C LEU A 12 -1.99 -6.42 -14.42
N ILE A 13 -2.91 -5.60 -13.90
CA ILE A 13 -4.17 -6.05 -13.29
C ILE A 13 -5.02 -6.82 -14.31
N ALA A 14 -5.18 -6.29 -15.52
CA ALA A 14 -5.91 -6.97 -16.58
C ALA A 14 -5.28 -8.33 -16.97
N ALA A 15 -3.96 -8.47 -16.81
CA ALA A 15 -3.23 -9.71 -17.02
C ALA A 15 -3.15 -10.60 -15.77
N MET A 16 -3.81 -10.25 -14.66
CA MET A 16 -3.79 -10.96 -13.37
C MET A 16 -2.37 -11.16 -12.80
N ILE A 17 -1.51 -10.15 -12.94
CA ILE A 17 -0.12 -10.16 -12.47
C ILE A 17 -0.03 -9.40 -11.15
N PRO A 18 0.26 -10.06 -10.01
CA PRO A 18 0.52 -9.39 -8.74
C PRO A 18 1.63 -8.35 -8.85
N ILE A 19 1.44 -7.22 -8.16
CA ILE A 19 2.33 -6.06 -8.26
C ILE A 19 2.94 -5.77 -6.89
N LEU A 20 4.25 -5.90 -6.77
CA LEU A 20 5.02 -5.46 -5.62
C LEU A 20 5.56 -4.06 -5.87
N TYR A 21 5.53 -3.20 -4.84
CA TYR A 21 6.01 -1.82 -4.95
C TYR A 21 7.02 -1.49 -3.84
N PRO A 22 8.33 -1.66 -4.10
CA PRO A 22 9.38 -1.33 -3.15
C PRO A 22 9.51 0.19 -3.00
N ALA A 23 9.85 0.64 -1.79
CA ALA A 23 10.05 2.05 -1.48
C ALA A 23 11.49 2.53 -1.72
N ASN A 24 12.49 1.65 -1.62
CA ASN A 24 13.92 1.98 -1.70
C ASN A 24 14.74 0.82 -2.25
N ALA A 25 16.05 1.02 -2.41
CA ALA A 25 16.99 0.04 -2.96
C ALA A 25 17.03 -1.26 -2.15
N ALA A 26 16.94 -1.21 -0.82
CA ALA A 26 16.93 -2.40 0.03
C ALA A 26 15.70 -3.27 -0.27
N GLU A 27 14.54 -2.63 -0.42
CA GLU A 27 13.30 -3.34 -0.75
C GLU A 27 13.22 -3.81 -2.20
N ILE A 28 13.96 -3.20 -3.13
CA ILE A 28 14.09 -3.75 -4.49
C ILE A 28 14.72 -5.14 -4.41
N ILE A 29 15.75 -5.31 -3.59
CA ILE A 29 16.40 -6.62 -3.38
C ILE A 29 15.46 -7.57 -2.65
N GLU A 30 14.87 -7.13 -1.52
CA GLU A 30 13.95 -7.95 -0.70
C GLU A 30 12.73 -8.39 -1.52
N TYR A 31 12.07 -7.45 -2.18
CA TYR A 31 10.83 -7.74 -2.93
C TYR A 31 11.13 -8.49 -4.24
N GLY A 32 12.33 -8.34 -4.81
CA GLY A 32 12.78 -9.15 -5.92
C GLY A 32 12.84 -10.63 -5.55
N LEU A 33 13.45 -10.96 -4.42
CA LEU A 33 13.51 -12.32 -3.88
C LEU A 33 12.12 -12.84 -3.48
N LEU A 34 11.34 -12.04 -2.75
CA LEU A 34 9.98 -12.38 -2.35
C LEU A 34 9.06 -12.57 -3.56
N GLY A 35 9.18 -11.72 -4.59
CA GLY A 35 8.42 -11.83 -5.81
C GLY A 35 8.73 -13.10 -6.60
N TRP A 36 10.00 -13.48 -6.62
CA TRP A 36 10.40 -14.75 -7.22
C TRP A 36 9.78 -15.96 -6.51
N GLU A 37 9.85 -16.00 -5.17
CA GLU A 37 9.24 -17.09 -4.40
C GLU A 37 7.71 -17.05 -4.43
N MET A 38 7.09 -15.86 -4.43
CA MET A 38 5.65 -15.71 -4.64
C MET A 38 5.22 -16.28 -5.99
N SER A 39 5.98 -16.01 -7.04
CA SER A 39 5.73 -16.56 -8.38
C SER A 39 5.78 -18.09 -8.37
N ARG A 40 6.81 -18.67 -7.76
CA ARG A 40 6.95 -20.13 -7.63
C ARG A 40 5.83 -20.76 -6.80
N TYR A 41 5.43 -20.08 -5.72
CA TYR A 41 4.39 -20.56 -4.82
C TYR A 41 3.00 -20.49 -5.45
N SER A 42 2.65 -19.35 -6.07
CA SER A 42 1.30 -19.08 -6.61
C SER A 42 1.10 -19.55 -8.04
N GLY A 43 2.18 -19.76 -8.81
CA GLY A 43 2.12 -20.06 -10.24
C GLY A 43 1.77 -18.86 -11.11
N LEU A 44 1.86 -17.64 -10.59
CA LEU A 44 1.63 -16.38 -11.31
C LEU A 44 2.96 -15.73 -11.71
N TYR A 45 2.97 -14.94 -12.76
CA TYR A 45 3.99 -13.91 -12.92
C TYR A 45 3.82 -12.87 -11.83
N VAL A 46 4.91 -12.24 -11.39
CA VAL A 46 4.90 -11.18 -10.39
C VAL A 46 5.65 -9.99 -10.96
N ALA A 47 5.05 -8.82 -10.89
CA ALA A 47 5.67 -7.56 -11.31
C ALA A 47 6.29 -6.83 -10.13
N LEU A 48 7.45 -6.21 -10.36
CA LEU A 48 8.07 -5.28 -9.44
C LEU A 48 7.91 -3.87 -10.03
N LYS A 49 7.10 -3.02 -9.40
CA LYS A 49 6.94 -1.63 -9.80
C LYS A 49 8.13 -0.83 -9.32
N CYS A 50 8.92 -0.32 -10.27
CA CYS A 50 10.01 0.59 -10.02
C CYS A 50 9.73 1.93 -10.69
N VAL A 51 10.10 3.02 -10.01
CA VAL A 51 9.99 4.39 -10.49
C VAL A 51 11.35 5.05 -10.43
N THR A 52 11.53 6.18 -11.10
CA THR A 52 12.80 6.92 -11.14
C THR A 52 13.38 7.15 -9.75
N ASP A 53 12.53 7.58 -8.81
CA ASP A 53 12.95 7.89 -7.43
C ASP A 53 13.56 6.71 -6.67
N ASN A 54 13.23 5.46 -6.99
CA ASN A 54 13.81 4.29 -6.33
C ASN A 54 14.86 3.54 -7.17
N LEU A 55 15.07 3.94 -8.44
CA LEU A 55 16.05 3.33 -9.34
C LEU A 55 17.26 4.21 -9.61
N ASP A 56 17.07 5.53 -9.78
CA ASP A 56 18.13 6.44 -10.24
C ASP A 56 18.96 7.01 -9.08
N HIS A 57 19.10 6.26 -7.98
CA HIS A 57 19.97 6.63 -6.88
C HIS A 57 20.85 5.48 -6.42
N SER A 58 21.98 5.82 -5.82
CA SER A 58 22.87 4.86 -5.18
C SER A 58 22.71 4.93 -3.67
N ALA A 59 22.61 3.80 -3.02
CA ALA A 59 22.53 3.71 -1.58
C ALA A 59 23.39 2.55 -1.05
N SER A 60 23.94 2.74 0.16
CA SER A 60 24.48 1.61 0.90
C SER A 60 23.35 0.82 1.53
N VAL A 61 23.27 -0.46 1.20
CA VAL A 61 22.24 -1.36 1.71
C VAL A 61 22.91 -2.40 2.60
N ALA A 62 22.46 -2.48 3.86
CA ALA A 62 22.73 -3.64 4.66
C ALA A 62 21.94 -4.81 4.06
N LEU A 63 22.62 -5.76 3.45
CA LEU A 63 21.95 -6.98 3.03
C LEU A 63 21.46 -7.68 4.31
N PRO A 64 20.17 -8.00 4.40
CA PRO A 64 19.71 -8.87 5.48
C PRO A 64 20.52 -10.15 5.46
N ASP A 65 20.70 -10.79 6.61
CA ASP A 65 21.34 -12.10 6.69
C ASP A 65 20.75 -12.96 5.59
N ALA A 66 21.60 -13.21 4.59
CA ALA A 66 21.18 -13.71 3.32
C ALA A 66 20.33 -14.96 3.52
N TYR A 67 19.14 -14.94 2.95
CA TYR A 67 18.31 -16.14 2.84
C TYR A 67 17.62 -16.62 4.12
N ARG A 68 16.93 -15.73 4.85
CA ARG A 68 15.90 -16.26 5.72
C ARG A 68 14.92 -17.07 4.86
N PRO A 69 14.58 -18.31 5.26
CA PRO A 69 13.63 -19.11 4.51
C PRO A 69 12.29 -18.36 4.44
N PHE A 70 11.69 -18.35 3.26
CA PHE A 70 10.36 -17.77 3.08
C PHE A 70 9.31 -18.61 3.80
N GLU A 71 8.39 -17.93 4.49
CA GLU A 71 7.32 -18.61 5.20
C GLU A 71 6.25 -19.09 4.22
N ARG A 72 5.88 -20.36 4.33
CA ARG A 72 4.74 -20.90 3.61
C ARG A 72 3.45 -20.59 4.37
N PRO A 73 2.41 -20.05 3.71
CA PRO A 73 1.15 -19.76 4.36
C PRO A 73 0.54 -20.99 5.04
N ARG A 74 0.26 -20.89 6.34
CA ARG A 74 -0.34 -22.01 7.09
C ARG A 74 -1.86 -22.13 6.89
N GLY A 75 -2.53 -21.01 6.56
CA GLY A 75 -3.98 -20.94 6.36
C GLY A 75 -4.46 -21.15 4.93
N PHE A 76 -3.55 -21.41 3.97
CA PHE A 76 -3.91 -21.63 2.58
C PHE A 76 -3.88 -23.13 2.24
N SER A 77 -5.04 -23.66 1.77
CA SER A 77 -5.15 -25.03 1.32
C SER A 77 -4.54 -25.18 -0.08
N MET A 78 -3.28 -25.62 -0.14
CA MET A 78 -2.61 -25.90 -1.41
C MET A 78 -3.28 -27.11 -2.08
N PRO A 79 -3.70 -27.00 -3.35
CA PRO A 79 -4.19 -28.17 -4.10
C PRO A 79 -3.09 -29.26 -4.16
N PRO A 80 -3.47 -30.56 -4.10
CA PRO A 80 -2.50 -31.67 -4.15
C PRO A 80 -1.53 -31.60 -5.33
N GLU A 81 -2.03 -31.12 -6.47
CA GLU A 81 -1.27 -30.92 -7.70
C GLU A 81 -0.40 -29.65 -7.69
N GLY A 82 -0.53 -28.78 -6.69
CA GLY A 82 0.13 -27.47 -6.63
C GLY A 82 -0.48 -26.44 -7.58
N LEU A 83 0.11 -25.25 -7.64
CA LEU A 83 -0.39 -24.10 -8.43
C LEU A 83 0.46 -23.79 -9.68
N GLY A 84 1.49 -24.58 -9.96
CA GLY A 84 2.39 -24.37 -11.12
C GLY A 84 1.64 -24.32 -12.45
N LEU A 85 2.30 -23.78 -13.47
CA LEU A 85 1.78 -23.77 -14.84
C LEU A 85 1.56 -25.20 -15.31
N ARG A 86 0.37 -25.49 -15.76
CA ARG A 86 -0.02 -26.79 -16.33
C ARG A 86 -0.82 -26.58 -17.59
N GLN A 87 -0.76 -27.55 -18.48
CA GLN A 87 -1.64 -27.54 -19.64
C GLN A 87 -3.06 -27.80 -19.17
N MET A 88 -3.83 -26.75 -19.03
CA MET A 88 -5.25 -26.82 -18.70
C MET A 88 -6.06 -27.26 -19.93
N ARG A 89 -7.14 -28.01 -19.69
CA ARG A 89 -7.98 -28.54 -20.77
C ARG A 89 -8.84 -27.47 -21.45
N SER A 90 -9.13 -26.33 -20.76
CA SER A 90 -9.94 -25.25 -21.31
C SER A 90 -9.50 -23.89 -20.81
N PRO A 91 -9.75 -22.80 -21.57
CA PRO A 91 -9.48 -21.43 -21.14
C PRO A 91 -10.23 -21.05 -19.84
N LEU A 92 -11.51 -21.45 -19.70
CA LEU A 92 -12.32 -21.21 -18.49
C LEU A 92 -11.71 -21.86 -17.25
N ALA A 93 -11.17 -23.08 -17.38
CA ALA A 93 -10.51 -23.74 -16.25
C ALA A 93 -9.21 -23.02 -15.85
N GLN A 94 -8.50 -22.38 -16.79
CA GLN A 94 -7.31 -21.56 -16.51
C GLN A 94 -7.70 -20.26 -15.81
N GLU A 95 -8.78 -19.61 -16.25
CA GLU A 95 -9.32 -18.40 -15.64
C GLU A 95 -9.79 -18.66 -14.20
N ASP A 96 -10.61 -19.70 -14.00
CA ASP A 96 -11.05 -20.13 -12.66
C ASP A 96 -9.84 -20.38 -11.72
N TRP A 97 -8.84 -21.09 -12.24
CA TRP A 97 -7.63 -21.40 -11.47
C TRP A 97 -6.84 -20.15 -11.09
N ALA A 98 -6.72 -19.19 -12.01
CA ALA A 98 -6.04 -17.91 -11.75
C ALA A 98 -6.79 -17.10 -10.67
N ILE A 99 -8.10 -16.93 -10.83
CA ILE A 99 -8.91 -16.07 -9.95
C ILE A 99 -9.12 -16.72 -8.58
N ASN A 100 -9.52 -17.99 -8.55
CA ASN A 100 -10.01 -18.63 -7.32
C ASN A 100 -8.93 -19.42 -6.56
N ARG A 101 -7.72 -19.56 -7.11
CA ARG A 101 -6.63 -20.31 -6.47
C ARG A 101 -5.32 -19.54 -6.44
N ARG A 102 -4.83 -19.07 -7.58
CA ARG A 102 -3.49 -18.45 -7.66
C ARG A 102 -3.44 -17.06 -7.06
N LEU A 103 -4.41 -16.18 -7.32
CA LEU A 103 -4.46 -14.86 -6.72
C LEU A 103 -4.61 -14.93 -5.19
N PRO A 104 -5.53 -15.74 -4.61
CA PRO A 104 -5.59 -15.96 -3.17
C PRO A 104 -4.29 -16.54 -2.58
N ALA A 105 -3.59 -17.40 -3.31
CA ALA A 105 -2.29 -17.92 -2.87
C ALA A 105 -1.23 -16.81 -2.78
N ALA A 106 -1.20 -15.88 -3.75
CA ALA A 106 -0.28 -14.74 -3.72
C ALA A 106 -0.57 -13.82 -2.53
N GLN A 107 -1.84 -13.54 -2.23
CA GLN A 107 -2.26 -12.77 -1.05
C GLN A 107 -1.85 -13.46 0.26
N ALA A 108 -2.11 -14.75 0.37
CA ALA A 108 -1.70 -15.54 1.54
C ALA A 108 -0.18 -15.56 1.71
N PHE A 109 0.58 -15.65 0.60
CA PHE A 109 2.05 -15.59 0.63
C PHE A 109 2.53 -14.22 1.10
N ALA A 110 1.95 -13.13 0.60
CA ALA A 110 2.29 -11.77 1.01
C ALA A 110 2.09 -11.57 2.52
N ARG A 111 0.96 -12.06 3.05
CA ARG A 111 0.62 -12.00 4.47
C ARG A 111 1.60 -12.80 5.33
N ALA A 112 1.90 -14.03 4.95
CA ALA A 112 2.83 -14.90 5.69
C ALA A 112 4.25 -14.34 5.75
N ASN A 113 4.66 -13.58 4.73
CA ASN A 113 6.00 -13.02 4.63
C ASN A 113 6.10 -11.54 5.04
N GLY A 114 5.00 -10.95 5.56
CA GLY A 114 4.99 -9.59 6.08
C GLY A 114 5.34 -8.53 5.04
N LEU A 115 4.85 -8.70 3.78
CA LEU A 115 5.02 -7.69 2.73
C LEU A 115 4.34 -6.38 3.10
N ASP A 116 3.16 -6.48 3.73
CA ASP A 116 2.45 -5.32 4.26
C ASP A 116 2.78 -5.18 5.74
N ARG A 117 3.13 -3.94 6.15
CA ARG A 117 3.60 -3.66 7.52
C ARG A 117 2.85 -2.47 8.10
N THR A 118 2.38 -2.59 9.34
CA THR A 118 1.94 -1.43 10.09
C THR A 118 3.17 -0.77 10.72
N ILE A 119 3.34 0.51 10.45
CA ILE A 119 4.51 1.32 10.82
C ILE A 119 4.20 2.18 12.04
N LEU A 120 3.00 2.76 12.09
CA LEU A 120 2.48 3.48 13.25
C LEU A 120 1.18 2.81 13.68
N GLU A 121 1.07 2.53 14.97
CA GLU A 121 -0.12 1.93 15.59
C GLU A 121 -0.78 2.89 16.55
N SER A 122 -2.09 2.72 16.75
CA SER A 122 -2.87 3.38 17.79
C SER A 122 -4.03 2.47 18.20
N GLU A 123 -4.28 2.35 19.49
CA GLU A 123 -5.45 1.62 20.01
C GLU A 123 -6.77 2.35 19.74
N THR A 124 -6.71 3.67 19.64
CA THR A 124 -7.86 4.53 19.36
C THR A 124 -7.69 5.20 17.99
N ALA A 125 -7.79 4.39 16.93
CA ALA A 125 -7.56 4.88 15.58
C ALA A 125 -8.62 5.90 15.14
N VAL A 126 -8.18 7.10 14.78
CA VAL A 126 -9.02 8.15 14.19
C VAL A 126 -8.71 8.27 12.70
N LEU A 127 -7.43 8.41 12.35
CA LEU A 127 -6.95 8.49 10.97
C LEU A 127 -6.00 7.35 10.69
N SER A 128 -6.41 6.43 9.84
CA SER A 128 -5.55 5.37 9.31
C SER A 128 -5.08 5.74 7.91
N ILE A 129 -3.77 5.75 7.70
CA ILE A 129 -3.12 6.10 6.43
C ILE A 129 -2.55 4.85 5.78
N VAL A 130 -2.78 4.69 4.48
CA VAL A 130 -2.22 3.61 3.67
C VAL A 130 -1.42 4.19 2.51
N ALA A 131 -0.21 3.72 2.33
CA ALA A 131 0.66 4.10 1.21
C ALA A 131 1.60 2.96 0.80
N ALA A 132 2.21 3.08 -0.38
CA ALA A 132 3.14 2.08 -0.92
C ALA A 132 4.31 2.74 -1.65
N GLY A 133 5.40 2.00 -1.80
CA GLY A 133 6.55 2.40 -2.61
C GLY A 133 7.10 3.78 -2.26
N LYS A 134 7.42 4.58 -3.27
CA LYS A 134 7.93 5.96 -3.10
C LYS A 134 6.96 6.82 -2.30
N THR A 135 5.65 6.71 -2.56
CA THR A 135 4.62 7.51 -1.88
C THR A 135 4.59 7.25 -0.36
N TYR A 136 4.96 6.05 0.09
CA TYR A 136 5.15 5.78 1.52
C TYR A 136 6.27 6.63 2.11
N LEU A 137 7.37 6.86 1.38
CA LEU A 137 8.45 7.74 1.86
C LEU A 137 7.98 9.20 1.92
N ASP A 138 7.19 9.65 0.95
CA ASP A 138 6.58 10.98 0.99
C ASP A 138 5.65 11.16 2.20
N VAL A 139 4.87 10.12 2.54
CA VAL A 139 4.03 10.12 3.76
C VAL A 139 4.88 10.21 5.02
N ARG A 140 5.97 9.44 5.10
CA ARG A 140 6.90 9.50 6.24
C ARG A 140 7.49 10.89 6.39
N GLN A 141 7.97 11.50 5.30
CA GLN A 141 8.50 12.86 5.32
C GLN A 141 7.42 13.88 5.70
N ALA A 142 6.22 13.78 5.16
CA ALA A 142 5.11 14.66 5.48
C ALA A 142 4.69 14.58 6.96
N LEU A 143 4.67 13.39 7.54
CA LEU A 143 4.38 13.19 8.96
C LEU A 143 5.51 13.77 9.83
N ASP A 144 6.77 13.57 9.45
CA ASP A 144 7.93 14.15 10.15
C ASP A 144 7.92 15.68 10.08
N ASP A 145 7.64 16.27 8.92
CA ASP A 145 7.44 17.70 8.74
C ASP A 145 6.36 18.24 9.69
N LEU A 146 5.26 17.50 9.89
CA LEU A 146 4.17 17.85 10.81
C LEU A 146 4.50 17.54 12.29
N GLY A 147 5.66 16.94 12.57
CA GLY A 147 6.07 16.55 13.92
C GLY A 147 5.31 15.34 14.47
N ILE A 148 4.84 14.46 13.56
CA ILE A 148 4.11 13.23 13.91
C ILE A 148 5.04 12.03 13.70
N GLY A 149 5.30 11.29 14.76
CA GLY A 149 6.17 10.12 14.77
C GLY A 149 5.71 9.06 15.75
N GLU A 150 6.52 8.04 15.96
CA GLU A 150 6.19 6.90 16.83
C GLU A 150 5.83 7.32 18.27
N GLY A 151 6.45 8.43 18.77
CA GLY A 151 6.21 8.90 20.13
C GLY A 151 4.86 9.56 20.38
N ASN A 152 4.20 10.09 19.35
CA ASN A 152 2.95 10.85 19.52
C ASN A 152 1.81 10.38 18.60
N ALA A 153 2.08 9.65 17.54
CA ALA A 153 1.04 9.11 16.66
C ALA A 153 -0.03 8.30 17.40
N PRO A 154 0.33 7.43 18.38
CA PRO A 154 -0.67 6.69 19.16
C PRO A 154 -1.66 7.59 19.89
N SER A 155 -1.18 8.63 20.57
CA SER A 155 -2.03 9.57 21.32
C SER A 155 -2.88 10.48 20.44
N LEU A 156 -2.47 10.69 19.17
CA LEU A 156 -3.21 11.42 18.16
C LEU A 156 -4.25 10.53 17.43
N GLY A 157 -4.25 9.24 17.67
CA GLY A 157 -5.11 8.31 16.96
C GLY A 157 -4.71 8.10 15.50
N ILE A 158 -3.42 8.23 15.17
CA ILE A 158 -2.89 8.11 13.81
C ILE A 158 -2.23 6.76 13.63
N ARG A 159 -2.61 6.07 12.55
CA ARG A 159 -1.99 4.80 12.12
C ARG A 159 -1.41 4.95 10.72
N LEU A 160 -0.34 4.23 10.45
CA LEU A 160 0.26 4.16 9.11
C LEU A 160 0.55 2.71 8.74
N ARG A 161 0.00 2.26 7.61
CA ARG A 161 0.30 0.98 7.00
C ARG A 161 0.99 1.17 5.67
N LYS A 162 2.10 0.48 5.52
CA LYS A 162 2.83 0.36 4.27
C LYS A 162 2.41 -0.92 3.56
N LEU A 163 2.00 -0.83 2.31
CA LEU A 163 1.76 -1.99 1.46
C LEU A 163 3.01 -2.31 0.65
N GLY A 164 3.36 -3.59 0.61
CA GLY A 164 4.35 -4.14 -0.31
C GLY A 164 3.68 -4.76 -1.54
N LEU A 165 2.52 -5.41 -1.36
CA LEU A 165 1.68 -5.94 -2.44
C LEU A 165 0.54 -4.97 -2.71
N ILE A 166 0.62 -4.21 -3.81
CA ILE A 166 -0.40 -3.21 -4.17
C ILE A 166 -1.54 -3.77 -5.01
N TRP A 167 -1.36 -4.94 -5.62
CA TRP A 167 -2.42 -5.69 -6.29
C TRP A 167 -2.05 -7.18 -6.39
N PRO A 168 -2.99 -8.10 -6.09
CA PRO A 168 -4.22 -7.85 -5.34
C PRO A 168 -3.87 -7.56 -3.87
N ILE A 169 -4.49 -6.55 -3.27
CA ILE A 169 -4.25 -6.26 -1.84
C ILE A 169 -4.70 -7.44 -0.96
N ASP A 170 -4.12 -7.57 0.22
CA ASP A 170 -4.63 -8.50 1.24
C ASP A 170 -5.93 -7.96 1.85
N PRO A 171 -7.11 -8.55 1.53
CA PRO A 171 -8.38 -8.00 1.98
C PRO A 171 -8.58 -8.14 3.49
N GLU A 172 -8.08 -9.22 4.11
CA GLU A 172 -8.18 -9.44 5.56
C GLU A 172 -7.32 -8.44 6.31
N GLY A 173 -6.07 -8.26 5.88
CA GLY A 173 -5.15 -7.29 6.48
C GLY A 173 -5.62 -5.83 6.30
N MET A 174 -6.22 -5.51 5.15
CA MET A 174 -6.80 -4.18 4.91
C MET A 174 -8.04 -3.96 5.77
N ALA A 175 -8.94 -4.93 5.85
CA ALA A 175 -10.15 -4.86 6.68
C ALA A 175 -9.79 -4.68 8.16
N ALA A 176 -8.86 -5.49 8.69
CA ALA A 176 -8.41 -5.40 10.08
C ALA A 176 -7.74 -4.06 10.39
N PHE A 177 -6.96 -3.49 9.45
CA PHE A 177 -6.32 -2.20 9.63
C PHE A 177 -7.32 -1.04 9.57
N ALA A 178 -8.34 -1.13 8.71
CA ALA A 178 -9.32 -0.07 8.52
C ALA A 178 -10.40 -0.05 9.62
N ALA A 179 -10.77 -1.21 10.13
CA ALA A 179 -11.88 -1.35 11.06
C ALA A 179 -11.69 -0.49 12.33
N GLY A 180 -12.76 0.22 12.70
CA GLY A 180 -12.80 1.06 13.90
C GLY A 180 -12.14 2.44 13.75
N SER A 181 -11.47 2.73 12.64
CA SER A 181 -10.99 4.08 12.34
C SER A 181 -12.16 4.97 11.90
N ARG A 182 -12.08 6.28 12.16
CA ARG A 182 -13.07 7.22 11.61
C ARG A 182 -12.84 7.45 10.11
N GLU A 183 -11.58 7.46 9.68
CA GLU A 183 -11.20 7.70 8.29
C GLU A 183 -10.04 6.79 7.88
N LEU A 184 -10.12 6.24 6.66
CA LEU A 184 -9.03 5.59 5.96
C LEU A 184 -8.59 6.49 4.81
N LEU A 185 -7.37 7.03 4.89
CA LEU A 185 -6.75 7.86 3.87
C LEU A 185 -5.78 7.01 3.04
N VAL A 186 -6.09 6.83 1.76
CA VAL A 186 -5.20 6.18 0.80
C VAL A 186 -4.38 7.23 0.06
N ILE A 187 -3.06 7.13 0.17
CA ILE A 187 -2.14 8.05 -0.51
C ILE A 187 -1.37 7.27 -1.58
N GLU A 188 -1.74 7.51 -2.82
CA GLU A 188 -1.13 6.89 -4.00
C GLU A 188 -1.03 7.86 -5.16
N GLU A 189 -0.07 7.66 -6.05
CA GLU A 189 0.12 8.48 -7.24
C GLU A 189 -0.81 8.07 -8.38
N LYS A 190 -1.10 9.02 -9.25
CA LYS A 190 -1.89 8.84 -10.47
C LYS A 190 -3.31 8.30 -10.18
N ARG A 191 -3.87 7.49 -11.05
CA ARG A 191 -5.22 6.95 -10.89
C ARG A 191 -5.25 5.90 -9.77
N PRO A 192 -6.39 5.76 -9.10
CA PRO A 192 -6.51 4.84 -7.98
C PRO A 192 -6.29 3.38 -8.40
N VAL A 193 -5.57 2.65 -7.57
CA VAL A 193 -5.35 1.20 -7.62
C VAL A 193 -5.59 0.61 -6.23
N ILE A 194 -4.98 1.20 -5.21
CA ILE A 194 -5.15 0.78 -3.81
C ILE A 194 -6.51 1.27 -3.29
N GLU A 195 -6.88 2.52 -3.58
CA GLU A 195 -8.15 3.13 -3.16
C GLU A 195 -9.35 2.35 -3.67
N ASP A 196 -9.37 1.96 -4.95
CA ASP A 196 -10.46 1.17 -5.54
C ASP A 196 -10.62 -0.19 -4.85
N GLN A 197 -9.52 -0.89 -4.58
CA GLN A 197 -9.54 -2.17 -3.88
C GLN A 197 -9.95 -2.00 -2.41
N ALA A 198 -9.44 -0.96 -1.74
CA ALA A 198 -9.84 -0.63 -0.37
C ALA A 198 -11.35 -0.35 -0.28
N ALA A 199 -11.93 0.38 -1.24
CA ALA A 199 -13.37 0.63 -1.30
C ALA A 199 -14.16 -0.68 -1.31
N VAL A 200 -13.77 -1.66 -2.12
CA VAL A 200 -14.42 -2.98 -2.17
C VAL A 200 -14.31 -3.72 -0.84
N VAL A 201 -13.13 -3.69 -0.20
CA VAL A 201 -12.93 -4.31 1.12
C VAL A 201 -13.80 -3.67 2.19
N LEU A 202 -13.87 -2.33 2.20
CA LEU A 202 -14.66 -1.58 3.18
C LEU A 202 -16.16 -1.84 3.06
N LEU A 203 -16.68 -2.13 1.85
CA LEU A 203 -18.07 -2.52 1.66
C LEU A 203 -18.44 -3.81 2.40
N GLY A 204 -17.46 -4.67 2.68
CA GLY A 204 -17.64 -5.89 3.46
C GLY A 204 -17.69 -5.67 4.98
N LEU A 205 -17.33 -4.49 5.47
CA LEU A 205 -17.40 -4.15 6.90
C LEU A 205 -18.81 -3.72 7.31
N SER A 206 -19.17 -3.95 8.59
CA SER A 206 -20.39 -3.38 9.14
C SER A 206 -20.34 -1.85 9.15
N ASN A 207 -21.48 -1.19 9.21
CA ASN A 207 -21.55 0.27 9.19
C ASN A 207 -20.80 0.91 10.36
N GLU A 208 -20.77 0.24 11.52
CA GLU A 208 -20.09 0.70 12.75
C GLU A 208 -18.56 0.58 12.62
N GLN A 209 -18.08 -0.36 11.83
CA GLN A 209 -16.64 -0.61 11.64
C GLN A 209 -16.07 0.08 10.40
N ARG A 210 -16.95 0.51 9.49
CA ARG A 210 -16.54 1.07 8.20
C ARG A 210 -16.10 2.52 8.34
N PRO A 211 -14.81 2.84 8.12
CA PRO A 211 -14.35 4.21 8.07
C PRO A 211 -14.85 4.93 6.80
N VAL A 212 -14.80 6.25 6.85
CA VAL A 212 -14.89 7.06 5.64
C VAL A 212 -13.61 6.84 4.82
N LEU A 213 -13.77 6.49 3.55
CA LEU A 213 -12.63 6.37 2.63
C LEU A 213 -12.33 7.74 2.01
N THR A 214 -11.07 8.13 2.06
CA THR A 214 -10.52 9.32 1.41
C THR A 214 -9.26 8.96 0.64
N GLY A 215 -8.95 9.72 -0.40
CA GLY A 215 -7.80 9.47 -1.25
C GLY A 215 -7.71 10.55 -2.31
N LYS A 216 -8.14 10.27 -3.55
CA LYS A 216 -8.18 11.29 -4.60
C LYS A 216 -9.16 12.42 -4.29
N ARG A 217 -10.17 12.11 -3.50
CA ARG A 217 -11.18 13.08 -3.06
C ARG A 217 -11.38 13.02 -1.55
N ASP A 218 -11.81 14.16 -1.00
CA ASP A 218 -12.30 14.24 0.36
C ASP A 218 -13.77 13.75 0.46
N PRO A 219 -14.34 13.61 1.67
CA PRO A 219 -15.72 13.16 1.84
C PRO A 219 -16.79 14.08 1.23
N GLN A 220 -16.43 15.32 0.90
CA GLN A 220 -17.30 16.30 0.25
C GLN A 220 -17.19 16.23 -1.28
N GLY A 221 -16.31 15.37 -1.81
CA GLY A 221 -16.07 15.19 -3.24
C GLY A 221 -15.05 16.17 -3.84
N ASN A 222 -14.43 17.03 -3.03
CA ASN A 222 -13.37 17.92 -3.51
C ASN A 222 -12.09 17.15 -3.80
N ALA A 223 -11.30 17.64 -4.75
CA ALA A 223 -9.98 17.06 -5.05
C ALA A 223 -9.04 17.20 -3.83
N LEU A 224 -8.46 16.08 -3.38
CA LEU A 224 -7.50 16.04 -2.28
C LEU A 224 -6.09 15.68 -2.77
N LEU A 225 -5.95 14.61 -3.55
CA LEU A 225 -4.69 14.17 -4.15
C LEU A 225 -4.81 14.13 -5.66
N SER A 226 -3.82 14.71 -6.37
CA SER A 226 -3.80 14.71 -7.84
C SER A 226 -3.74 13.30 -8.42
N SER A 227 -4.52 13.08 -9.49
CA SER A 227 -4.38 11.90 -10.36
C SER A 227 -3.42 12.13 -11.52
N VAL A 228 -2.79 13.30 -11.60
CA VAL A 228 -1.89 13.70 -12.69
C VAL A 228 -0.52 14.02 -12.11
N GLY A 229 0.52 13.55 -12.77
CA GLY A 229 1.91 13.81 -12.38
C GLY A 229 2.35 12.93 -11.19
N GLU A 230 3.34 13.42 -10.49
CA GLU A 230 3.94 12.81 -9.30
C GLU A 230 3.43 13.53 -8.05
N LEU A 231 3.35 12.83 -6.95
CA LEU A 231 3.14 13.45 -5.64
C LEU A 231 4.50 13.88 -5.07
N SER A 232 4.49 14.93 -4.30
CA SER A 232 5.64 15.39 -3.52
C SER A 232 5.34 15.34 -2.02
N PRO A 233 6.35 15.30 -1.15
CA PRO A 233 6.14 15.42 0.29
C PRO A 233 5.28 16.62 0.67
N SER A 234 5.43 17.76 -0.01
CA SER A 234 4.62 18.96 0.23
C SER A 234 3.14 18.75 -0.11
N SER A 235 2.82 18.10 -1.25
CA SER A 235 1.44 17.82 -1.62
C SER A 235 0.79 16.82 -0.68
N VAL A 236 1.55 15.81 -0.25
CA VAL A 236 1.12 14.80 0.73
C VAL A 236 0.90 15.45 2.11
N ARG A 237 1.82 16.34 2.54
CA ARG A 237 1.69 17.11 3.79
C ARG A 237 0.39 17.92 3.83
N ARG A 238 0.08 18.64 2.73
CA ARG A 238 -1.18 19.41 2.63
C ARG A 238 -2.40 18.52 2.75
N ALA A 239 -2.41 17.37 2.07
CA ALA A 239 -3.52 16.43 2.15
C ALA A 239 -3.69 15.86 3.56
N ILE A 240 -2.62 15.42 4.21
CA ILE A 240 -2.65 14.91 5.59
C ILE A 240 -3.13 16.02 6.54
N TYR A 241 -2.56 17.23 6.46
CA TYR A 241 -2.94 18.35 7.31
C TYR A 241 -4.43 18.73 7.16
N ALA A 242 -4.95 18.73 5.93
CA ALA A 242 -6.36 18.98 5.67
C ALA A 242 -7.25 17.93 6.37
N ARG A 243 -6.85 16.65 6.35
CA ARG A 243 -7.61 15.58 7.04
C ARG A 243 -7.49 15.71 8.56
N LEU A 244 -6.29 15.99 9.08
CA LEU A 244 -6.10 16.23 10.51
C LEU A 244 -6.97 17.38 11.02
N THR A 245 -7.04 18.47 10.26
CA THR A 245 -7.90 19.61 10.58
C THR A 245 -9.39 19.24 10.58
N ALA A 246 -9.85 18.56 9.54
CA ALA A 246 -11.24 18.12 9.42
C ALA A 246 -11.66 17.12 10.53
N LEU A 247 -10.72 16.33 11.04
CA LEU A 247 -10.94 15.38 12.12
C LEU A 247 -10.74 15.96 13.52
N GLY A 248 -10.30 17.23 13.64
CA GLY A 248 -10.02 17.89 14.92
C GLY A 248 -8.71 17.42 15.59
N LEU A 249 -7.77 16.88 14.80
CA LEU A 249 -6.48 16.35 15.27
C LEU A 249 -5.32 17.36 15.09
N ALA A 250 -5.53 18.45 14.36
CA ALA A 250 -4.52 19.48 14.13
C ALA A 250 -4.30 20.29 15.42
N THR A 251 -3.32 19.87 16.22
CA THR A 251 -2.89 20.63 17.40
C THR A 251 -2.18 21.91 16.99
N LYS A 252 -2.02 22.87 17.94
CA LYS A 252 -1.24 24.09 17.67
C LYS A 252 0.17 23.76 17.16
N ALA A 253 0.84 22.78 17.75
CA ALA A 253 2.20 22.40 17.34
C ALA A 253 2.23 21.87 15.88
N ILE A 254 1.23 21.08 15.47
CA ILE A 254 1.10 20.58 14.09
C ILE A 254 0.83 21.74 13.14
N THR A 255 -0.05 22.68 13.52
CA THR A 255 -0.38 23.85 12.72
C THR A 255 0.83 24.77 12.53
N ASP A 256 1.55 25.10 13.63
CA ASP A 256 2.75 25.94 13.57
C ASP A 256 3.82 25.33 12.64
N ARG A 257 4.00 24.00 12.67
CA ARG A 257 4.93 23.31 11.76
C ARG A 257 4.43 23.33 10.31
N PHE A 258 3.15 23.10 10.09
CA PHE A 258 2.58 23.18 8.74
C PHE A 258 2.79 24.58 8.12
N GLU A 259 2.48 25.65 8.87
CA GLU A 259 2.67 27.04 8.42
C GLU A 259 4.13 27.36 8.14
N TYR A 260 5.05 26.85 8.97
CA TYR A 260 6.49 27.00 8.74
C TYR A 260 6.90 26.43 7.38
N PHE A 261 6.53 25.21 7.06
CA PHE A 261 6.88 24.58 5.78
C PHE A 261 6.15 25.19 4.58
N GLU A 262 4.94 25.71 4.75
CA GLU A 262 4.23 26.41 3.66
C GLU A 262 4.84 27.78 3.37
N SER A 263 5.39 28.46 4.38
CA SER A 263 6.07 29.76 4.18
C SER A 263 7.47 29.62 3.56
N ALA A 264 8.08 28.43 3.63
CA ALA A 264 9.42 28.14 3.11
C ALA A 264 9.39 27.49 1.70
N SER A 265 8.21 27.20 1.16
CA SER A 265 8.01 26.59 -0.17
C SER A 265 7.66 27.61 -1.22
#